data_1b8d1a2e5af72b1a3cc58f5cd5f488ce
#
_entry.id   1b8d1a2e5af72b1a3cc58f5cd5f488ce
#
_cell.length_a   1.000
_cell.length_b   1.000
_cell.length_c   1.000
_cell.angle_alpha   90.00
_cell.angle_beta   90.00
_cell.angle_gamma   90.00
#
_symmetry.space_group_name_H-M   'P 1'
#
loop_
_entity.id
_entity.type
_entity.pdbx_description
1 polymer ?
#
loop_
_entity_poly.entity_id
_entity_poly.type
_entity_poly.pdbx_seq_one_letter_code
_entity_poly.pdbx_strand_id
1 'polypeptide(L)'
;MIYLLSFIYKRIHFYIGNVYRLLTSSVFQKKIPIDKVRSIFGASFCSSGWHHISTTLQEYDANHDIDYRDTTMYVFLKNFKPSSICDFVDGSSASKLPLFVYPWGTFQSGKCVTRKDPFLSRFCGPSSDSFIKEEFDRTIALYEKIKLDGYQPWLFGNTFVGGTFLVRSDGSERFIVLQGNHRMAIFGHLGYQTVVVRNVAGNLCTIKEADISEWLLVKSGLCPLDVARSVFDLFFNQNGSHLAKILK
;
A
#
# COMPACT_ATOMS: atom_id res chain seq x y z
N MET A 1 41.43 5.12 -16.13
CA MET A 1 41.31 3.65 -16.04
C MET A 1 40.56 3.19 -14.78
N ILE A 2 40.90 3.66 -13.56
CA ILE A 2 40.26 3.25 -12.28
C ILE A 2 38.75 3.60 -12.24
N TYR A 3 38.33 4.79 -12.71
CA TYR A 3 36.91 5.20 -12.73
C TYR A 3 36.06 4.35 -13.67
N LEU A 4 36.64 3.93 -14.81
CA LEU A 4 35.91 3.07 -15.76
C LEU A 4 35.70 1.68 -15.19
N LEU A 5 36.70 1.12 -14.51
CA LEU A 5 36.60 -0.18 -13.83
C LEU A 5 35.60 -0.15 -12.66
N SER A 6 35.56 0.94 -11.88
CA SER A 6 34.56 1.13 -10.82
C SER A 6 33.14 1.24 -11.37
N PHE A 7 32.96 1.92 -12.49
CA PHE A 7 31.66 2.04 -13.15
C PHE A 7 31.15 0.70 -13.72
N ILE A 8 32.06 -0.07 -14.36
CA ILE A 8 31.76 -1.41 -14.89
C ILE A 8 31.46 -2.38 -13.73
N TYR A 9 32.26 -2.35 -12.65
CA TYR A 9 32.03 -3.18 -11.47
C TYR A 9 30.66 -2.92 -10.82
N LYS A 10 30.29 -1.64 -10.62
CA LYS A 10 28.96 -1.28 -10.08
C LYS A 10 27.84 -1.73 -10.98
N ARG A 11 27.97 -1.64 -12.29
CA ARG A 11 26.98 -2.14 -13.25
C ARG A 11 26.86 -3.66 -13.24
N ILE A 12 27.96 -4.38 -13.22
CA ILE A 12 27.96 -5.86 -13.15
C ILE A 12 27.35 -6.32 -11.81
N HIS A 13 27.72 -5.70 -10.69
CA HIS A 13 27.12 -6.02 -9.38
C HIS A 13 25.61 -5.72 -9.35
N PHE A 14 25.18 -4.64 -10.00
CA PHE A 14 23.77 -4.30 -10.16
C PHE A 14 23.03 -5.36 -11.00
N TYR A 15 23.59 -5.80 -12.12
CA TYR A 15 23.00 -6.83 -12.97
C TYR A 15 22.96 -8.21 -12.31
N ILE A 16 24.05 -8.65 -11.65
CA ILE A 16 24.07 -9.91 -10.91
C ILE A 16 23.09 -9.90 -9.76
N GLY A 17 23.02 -8.81 -8.99
CA GLY A 17 22.03 -8.64 -7.93
C GLY A 17 20.60 -8.67 -8.44
N ASN A 18 20.33 -8.13 -9.63
CA ASN A 18 19.01 -8.15 -10.25
C ASN A 18 18.65 -9.54 -10.79
N VAL A 19 19.58 -10.27 -11.40
CA VAL A 19 19.35 -11.66 -11.85
C VAL A 19 19.10 -12.58 -10.66
N TYR A 20 19.88 -12.48 -9.57
CA TYR A 20 19.63 -13.24 -8.35
C TYR A 20 18.28 -12.91 -7.73
N ARG A 21 17.89 -11.62 -7.69
CA ARG A 21 16.57 -11.18 -7.22
C ARG A 21 15.44 -11.64 -8.13
N LEU A 22 15.63 -11.67 -9.45
CA LEU A 22 14.67 -12.22 -10.42
C LEU A 22 14.45 -13.71 -10.20
N LEU A 23 15.51 -14.47 -10.02
CA LEU A 23 15.45 -15.92 -9.77
C LEU A 23 14.78 -16.24 -8.43
N THR A 24 15.05 -15.45 -7.38
CA THR A 24 14.43 -15.66 -6.06
C THR A 24 13.03 -15.05 -5.96
N SER A 25 12.70 -14.03 -6.74
CA SER A 25 11.38 -13.37 -6.72
C SER A 25 10.34 -14.04 -7.58
N SER A 26 10.74 -14.79 -8.62
CA SER A 26 9.79 -15.49 -9.50
C SER A 26 8.95 -16.55 -8.76
N VAL A 27 9.48 -17.11 -7.67
CA VAL A 27 8.83 -18.15 -6.85
C VAL A 27 7.65 -17.57 -6.04
N PHE A 28 7.59 -16.24 -5.82
CA PHE A 28 6.59 -15.58 -4.96
C PHE A 28 5.72 -14.54 -5.69
N GLN A 29 5.72 -14.57 -7.04
CA GLN A 29 4.90 -13.69 -7.84
C GLN A 29 3.55 -14.33 -8.16
N LYS A 30 2.48 -13.55 -8.03
CA LYS A 30 1.12 -13.96 -8.39
C LYS A 30 0.46 -12.86 -9.21
N LYS A 31 -0.19 -13.23 -10.31
CA LYS A 31 -1.07 -12.32 -11.07
C LYS A 31 -2.46 -12.36 -10.44
N ILE A 32 -2.96 -11.18 -10.04
CA ILE A 32 -4.26 -11.06 -9.37
C ILE A 32 -5.12 -9.98 -10.03
N PRO A 33 -6.47 -10.09 -9.96
CA PRO A 33 -7.38 -9.01 -10.34
C PRO A 33 -7.17 -7.78 -9.45
N ILE A 34 -7.27 -6.58 -10.06
CA ILE A 34 -7.02 -5.33 -9.32
C ILE A 34 -8.11 -5.02 -8.28
N ASP A 35 -9.33 -5.50 -8.50
CA ASP A 35 -10.45 -5.39 -7.56
C ASP A 35 -10.24 -6.17 -6.25
N LYS A 36 -9.30 -7.12 -6.24
CA LYS A 36 -8.87 -7.85 -5.04
C LYS A 36 -7.77 -7.13 -4.25
N VAL A 37 -7.25 -6.02 -4.76
CA VAL A 37 -6.15 -5.28 -4.12
C VAL A 37 -6.70 -4.20 -3.20
N ARG A 38 -6.09 -4.05 -2.02
CA ARG A 38 -6.47 -3.04 -1.02
C ARG A 38 -5.23 -2.32 -0.50
N SER A 39 -5.41 -1.04 -0.16
CA SER A 39 -4.42 -0.32 0.63
C SER A 39 -4.43 -0.81 2.08
N ILE A 40 -3.46 -0.37 2.87
CA ILE A 40 -3.36 -0.69 4.30
C ILE A 40 -4.55 -0.21 5.15
N PHE A 41 -5.39 0.69 4.63
CA PHE A 41 -6.61 1.18 5.25
C PHE A 41 -7.89 0.66 4.56
N GLY A 42 -7.80 -0.38 3.76
CA GLY A 42 -8.94 -0.98 3.08
C GLY A 42 -9.45 -0.22 1.85
N ALA A 43 -8.76 0.83 1.38
CA ALA A 43 -9.12 1.51 0.13
C ALA A 43 -8.88 0.61 -1.07
N SER A 44 -9.77 0.68 -2.06
CA SER A 44 -9.64 -0.01 -3.34
C SER A 44 -8.98 0.88 -4.37
N PHE A 45 -8.20 0.28 -5.25
CA PHE A 45 -7.53 0.96 -6.35
C PHE A 45 -8.31 0.91 -7.67
N CYS A 46 -9.36 0.11 -7.75
CA CYS A 46 -10.20 0.03 -8.95
C CYS A 46 -11.21 1.17 -9.04
N SER A 47 -11.77 1.39 -10.22
CA SER A 47 -12.74 2.47 -10.50
C SER A 47 -14.04 2.39 -9.68
N SER A 48 -14.40 1.19 -9.19
CA SER A 48 -15.57 0.98 -8.33
C SER A 48 -15.33 1.34 -6.86
N GLY A 49 -14.11 1.75 -6.50
CA GLY A 49 -13.72 2.15 -5.16
C GLY A 49 -13.15 3.56 -5.09
N TRP A 50 -12.58 3.89 -3.94
CA TRP A 50 -11.97 5.20 -3.73
C TRP A 50 -10.55 5.06 -3.16
N HIS A 51 -9.64 5.85 -3.74
CA HIS A 51 -8.28 6.03 -3.24
C HIS A 51 -7.81 7.45 -3.55
N HIS A 52 -7.29 8.18 -2.57
CA HIS A 52 -6.91 9.59 -2.73
C HIS A 52 -5.98 9.84 -3.93
N ILE A 53 -5.00 8.95 -4.17
CA ILE A 53 -4.09 9.09 -5.33
C ILE A 53 -4.85 8.91 -6.64
N SER A 54 -5.75 7.91 -6.74
CA SER A 54 -6.52 7.69 -7.97
C SER A 54 -7.45 8.87 -8.28
N THR A 55 -8.06 9.47 -7.24
CA THR A 55 -8.88 10.67 -7.39
C THR A 55 -8.02 11.85 -7.85
N THR A 56 -6.82 12.04 -7.27
CA THR A 56 -5.89 13.09 -7.69
C THR A 56 -5.45 12.94 -9.15
N LEU A 57 -5.28 11.70 -9.63
CA LEU A 57 -4.97 11.47 -11.06
C LEU A 57 -6.16 11.84 -11.97
N GLN A 58 -7.41 11.61 -11.53
CA GLN A 58 -8.61 12.08 -12.25
C GLN A 58 -8.67 13.61 -12.30
N GLU A 59 -8.36 14.29 -11.20
CA GLU A 59 -8.30 15.75 -11.10
C GLU A 59 -7.20 16.31 -12.03
N TYR A 60 -6.03 15.67 -12.06
CA TYR A 60 -4.93 16.05 -12.97
C TYR A 60 -5.27 15.82 -14.46
N ASP A 61 -5.90 14.72 -14.84
CA ASP A 61 -6.33 14.48 -16.21
C ASP A 61 -7.41 15.49 -16.67
N ALA A 62 -8.24 15.97 -15.74
CA ALA A 62 -9.22 17.02 -16.02
C ALA A 62 -8.58 18.41 -16.17
N ASN A 63 -7.49 18.69 -15.44
CA ASN A 63 -6.74 19.94 -15.49
C ASN A 63 -5.25 19.67 -15.21
N HIS A 64 -4.43 19.65 -16.27
CA HIS A 64 -2.99 19.40 -16.16
C HIS A 64 -2.21 20.50 -15.41
N ASP A 65 -2.78 21.70 -15.31
CA ASP A 65 -2.20 22.85 -14.59
C ASP A 65 -2.72 22.97 -13.14
N ILE A 66 -3.39 21.94 -12.61
CA ILE A 66 -3.93 21.96 -11.25
C ILE A 66 -2.82 22.20 -10.20
N ASP A 67 -3.03 23.14 -9.28
CA ASP A 67 -2.14 23.30 -8.13
C ASP A 67 -2.31 22.09 -7.19
N TYR A 68 -1.20 21.54 -6.69
CA TYR A 68 -1.23 20.39 -5.78
C TYR A 68 -2.09 20.63 -4.54
N ARG A 69 -2.25 21.90 -4.10
CA ARG A 69 -3.09 22.29 -2.96
C ARG A 69 -4.58 22.11 -3.21
N ASP A 70 -4.98 22.11 -4.49
CA ASP A 70 -6.39 21.95 -4.88
C ASP A 70 -6.76 20.47 -5.10
N THR A 71 -5.83 19.54 -4.82
CA THR A 71 -6.03 18.12 -5.05
C THR A 71 -6.53 17.35 -3.83
N THR A 72 -7.22 16.24 -4.09
CA THR A 72 -7.62 15.28 -3.06
C THR A 72 -6.41 14.74 -2.26
N MET A 73 -5.24 14.58 -2.89
CA MET A 73 -4.01 14.17 -2.19
C MET A 73 -3.63 15.17 -1.12
N TYR A 74 -3.70 16.46 -1.42
CA TYR A 74 -3.40 17.52 -0.44
C TYR A 74 -4.35 17.45 0.75
N VAL A 75 -5.65 17.44 0.48
CA VAL A 75 -6.68 17.35 1.53
C VAL A 75 -6.48 16.10 2.40
N PHE A 76 -6.22 14.96 1.77
CA PHE A 76 -5.99 13.70 2.47
C PHE A 76 -4.75 13.78 3.37
N LEU A 77 -3.59 14.12 2.83
CA LEU A 77 -2.34 14.15 3.58
C LEU A 77 -2.27 15.27 4.63
N LYS A 78 -3.13 16.29 4.54
CA LYS A 78 -3.30 17.31 5.60
C LYS A 78 -4.21 16.85 6.73
N ASN A 79 -5.34 16.23 6.40
CA ASN A 79 -6.47 16.08 7.31
C ASN A 79 -6.69 14.66 7.80
N PHE A 80 -6.25 13.64 7.07
CA PHE A 80 -6.42 12.25 7.45
C PHE A 80 -5.44 11.86 8.56
N LYS A 81 -5.92 11.78 9.81
CA LYS A 81 -5.11 11.58 11.03
C LYS A 81 -5.64 10.43 11.87
N PRO A 82 -5.69 9.20 11.35
CA PRO A 82 -6.13 8.07 12.14
C PRO A 82 -5.18 7.81 13.29
N SER A 83 -5.70 7.33 14.41
CA SER A 83 -4.90 6.90 15.57
C SER A 83 -4.69 5.40 15.58
N SER A 84 -5.61 4.66 14.97
CA SER A 84 -5.67 3.21 14.95
C SER A 84 -6.34 2.69 13.68
N ILE A 85 -6.06 1.44 13.31
CA ILE A 85 -6.88 0.73 12.31
C ILE A 85 -8.32 0.53 12.79
N CYS A 86 -8.51 0.49 14.11
CA CYS A 86 -9.82 0.34 14.72
C CYS A 86 -10.72 1.58 14.52
N ASP A 87 -10.17 2.75 14.14
CA ASP A 87 -10.95 3.95 13.82
C ASP A 87 -11.87 3.74 12.60
N PHE A 88 -11.64 2.69 11.81
CA PHE A 88 -12.41 2.34 10.60
C PHE A 88 -13.38 1.19 10.79
N VAL A 89 -13.52 0.70 12.02
CA VAL A 89 -14.33 -0.50 12.33
C VAL A 89 -15.37 -0.16 13.37
N ASP A 90 -16.62 -0.47 13.09
CA ASP A 90 -17.73 -0.25 14.01
C ASP A 90 -17.55 -1.05 15.32
N GLY A 91 -17.87 -0.41 16.46
CA GLY A 91 -17.85 -1.06 17.78
C GLY A 91 -16.46 -1.22 18.42
N SER A 92 -15.40 -0.74 17.80
CA SER A 92 -14.02 -0.99 18.23
C SER A 92 -13.46 0.00 19.25
N SER A 93 -14.27 0.88 19.82
CA SER A 93 -13.80 1.93 20.76
C SER A 93 -13.07 1.40 22.00
N ALA A 94 -13.17 0.11 22.30
CA ALA A 94 -12.51 -0.53 23.43
C ALA A 94 -11.06 -0.98 23.14
N SER A 95 -10.66 -1.13 21.87
CA SER A 95 -9.33 -1.63 21.50
C SER A 95 -8.58 -0.59 20.68
N LYS A 96 -7.59 0.04 21.29
CA LYS A 96 -6.71 1.02 20.63
C LYS A 96 -5.41 0.36 20.20
N LEU A 97 -5.45 -0.40 19.11
CA LEU A 97 -4.22 -0.85 18.47
C LEU A 97 -3.45 0.36 17.96
N PRO A 98 -2.15 0.49 18.20
CA PRO A 98 -1.35 1.55 17.59
C PRO A 98 -1.48 1.53 16.06
N LEU A 99 -1.34 2.68 15.41
CA LEU A 99 -1.39 2.76 13.96
C LEU A 99 -0.37 1.82 13.32
N PHE A 100 -0.78 1.09 12.26
CA PHE A 100 -0.03 0.02 11.58
C PHE A 100 0.22 -1.25 12.40
N VAL A 101 -0.35 -1.37 13.58
CA VAL A 101 -0.43 -2.62 14.33
C VAL A 101 -1.78 -3.26 14.04
N TYR A 102 -1.74 -4.49 13.52
CA TYR A 102 -2.93 -5.27 13.17
C TYR A 102 -3.05 -6.48 14.08
N PRO A 103 -4.23 -7.11 14.18
CA PRO A 103 -4.41 -8.27 15.06
C PRO A 103 -3.41 -9.41 14.83
N TRP A 104 -2.96 -9.59 13.59
CA TRP A 104 -1.96 -10.59 13.21
C TRP A 104 -0.50 -10.13 13.39
N GLY A 105 -0.26 -8.87 13.78
CA GLY A 105 1.06 -8.28 13.97
C GLY A 105 1.29 -7.01 13.16
N THR A 106 2.53 -6.57 13.07
CA THR A 106 2.93 -5.40 12.31
C THR A 106 3.35 -5.79 10.90
N PHE A 107 3.07 -4.91 9.91
CA PHE A 107 3.63 -5.04 8.55
C PHE A 107 5.10 -4.59 8.47
N GLN A 108 5.68 -4.15 9.59
CA GLN A 108 7.11 -3.86 9.71
C GLN A 108 7.68 -4.67 10.86
N SER A 109 8.76 -5.37 10.60
CA SER A 109 9.46 -6.21 11.58
C SER A 109 9.73 -5.45 12.88
N GLY A 110 8.86 -5.63 13.89
CA GLY A 110 9.12 -5.33 15.29
C GLY A 110 9.22 -3.86 15.72
N LYS A 111 9.06 -2.88 14.82
CA LYS A 111 9.12 -1.46 15.19
C LYS A 111 7.72 -0.88 15.33
N CYS A 112 7.38 -0.47 16.55
CA CYS A 112 6.22 0.42 16.76
C CYS A 112 6.50 1.74 16.06
N VAL A 113 5.68 2.07 15.04
CA VAL A 113 5.82 3.30 14.27
C VAL A 113 5.26 4.45 15.10
N THR A 114 6.08 5.41 15.48
CA THR A 114 5.63 6.61 16.20
C THR A 114 5.18 7.69 15.22
N ARG A 115 4.32 8.64 15.65
CA ARG A 115 3.86 9.77 14.83
C ARG A 115 5.00 10.66 14.27
N LYS A 116 6.22 10.54 14.79
CA LYS A 116 7.41 11.25 14.30
C LYS A 116 8.15 10.48 13.20
N ASP A 117 7.70 9.27 12.85
CA ASP A 117 8.36 8.46 11.83
C ASP A 117 8.04 9.04 10.44
N PRO A 118 9.06 9.39 9.61
CA PRO A 118 8.84 9.83 8.22
C PRO A 118 8.05 8.86 7.36
N PHE A 119 7.99 7.58 7.74
CA PHE A 119 7.17 6.57 7.07
C PHE A 119 5.67 6.88 7.17
N LEU A 120 5.20 7.42 8.29
CA LEU A 120 3.79 7.77 8.50
C LEU A 120 3.29 8.85 7.55
N SER A 121 4.13 9.83 7.24
CA SER A 121 3.79 10.95 6.36
C SER A 121 3.36 10.51 4.96
N ARG A 122 3.70 9.28 4.56
CA ARG A 122 3.32 8.72 3.25
C ARG A 122 1.91 8.14 3.22
N PHE A 123 1.31 7.88 4.37
CA PHE A 123 0.02 7.20 4.46
C PHE A 123 -1.07 8.01 5.14
N CYS A 124 -0.70 8.99 5.96
CA CYS A 124 -1.65 9.83 6.67
C CYS A 124 -1.00 11.16 7.11
N GLY A 125 -1.84 12.15 7.39
CA GLY A 125 -1.41 13.46 7.87
C GLY A 125 -1.16 13.54 9.39
N PRO A 126 -0.77 14.73 9.85
CA PRO A 126 -0.58 15.96 9.07
C PRO A 126 0.81 16.00 8.41
N SER A 127 0.85 16.14 7.09
CA SER A 127 2.10 16.28 6.35
C SER A 127 2.41 17.74 6.03
N SER A 128 3.71 18.09 5.84
CA SER A 128 4.11 19.42 5.41
C SER A 128 3.74 19.67 3.95
N ASP A 129 3.57 20.94 3.57
CA ASP A 129 3.26 21.32 2.19
C ASP A 129 4.38 20.87 1.23
N SER A 130 5.64 21.02 1.65
CA SER A 130 6.78 20.58 0.85
C SER A 130 6.74 19.07 0.58
N PHE A 131 6.45 18.27 1.61
CA PHE A 131 6.33 16.82 1.46
C PHE A 131 5.16 16.45 0.52
N ILE A 132 3.99 17.09 0.68
CA ILE A 132 2.83 16.81 -0.18
C ILE A 132 3.13 17.18 -1.63
N LYS A 133 3.81 18.32 -1.85
CA LYS A 133 4.23 18.71 -3.20
C LYS A 133 5.18 17.69 -3.82
N GLU A 134 6.18 17.22 -3.09
CA GLU A 134 7.10 16.17 -3.57
C GLU A 134 6.36 14.85 -3.91
N GLU A 135 5.40 14.44 -3.07
CA GLU A 135 4.58 13.25 -3.33
C GLU A 135 3.67 13.44 -4.56
N PHE A 136 3.09 14.63 -4.75
CA PHE A 136 2.32 14.97 -5.93
C PHE A 136 3.18 14.92 -7.19
N ASP A 137 4.29 15.69 -7.23
CA ASP A 137 5.19 15.75 -8.38
C ASP A 137 5.71 14.36 -8.76
N ARG A 138 6.09 13.56 -7.76
CA ARG A 138 6.53 12.17 -7.94
C ARG A 138 5.43 11.28 -8.51
N THR A 139 4.20 11.48 -8.05
CA THR A 139 3.05 10.69 -8.52
C THR A 139 2.74 11.00 -9.98
N ILE A 140 2.71 12.27 -10.34
CA ILE A 140 2.44 12.71 -11.73
C ILE A 140 3.56 12.23 -12.65
N ALA A 141 4.83 12.43 -12.28
CA ALA A 141 5.96 11.95 -13.09
C ALA A 141 5.92 10.42 -13.30
N LEU A 142 5.54 9.66 -12.28
CA LEU A 142 5.39 8.21 -12.39
C LEU A 142 4.18 7.82 -13.25
N TYR A 143 3.08 8.55 -13.15
CA TYR A 143 1.87 8.36 -13.95
C TYR A 143 2.17 8.56 -15.44
N GLU A 144 2.75 9.70 -15.81
CA GLU A 144 3.10 9.99 -17.20
C GLU A 144 4.08 8.95 -17.76
N LYS A 145 5.05 8.54 -16.96
CA LYS A 145 6.00 7.49 -17.35
C LYS A 145 5.32 6.15 -17.61
N ILE A 146 4.44 5.70 -16.72
CA ILE A 146 3.73 4.41 -16.89
C ILE A 146 2.73 4.51 -18.05
N LYS A 147 2.08 5.66 -18.24
CA LYS A 147 1.15 5.91 -19.36
C LYS A 147 1.87 5.82 -20.70
N LEU A 148 3.10 6.35 -20.80
CA LEU A 148 3.91 6.34 -22.01
C LEU A 148 4.59 4.99 -22.28
N ASP A 149 5.32 4.47 -21.30
CA ASP A 149 6.26 3.34 -21.47
C ASP A 149 5.63 1.99 -21.07
N GLY A 150 4.46 2.01 -20.42
CA GLY A 150 3.89 0.85 -19.75
C GLY A 150 4.62 0.49 -18.46
N TYR A 151 4.12 -0.53 -17.78
CA TYR A 151 4.73 -1.02 -16.53
C TYR A 151 5.80 -2.08 -16.80
N GLN A 152 7.04 -1.75 -16.50
CA GLN A 152 8.21 -2.59 -16.75
C GLN A 152 9.03 -2.82 -15.45
N PRO A 153 8.51 -3.58 -14.48
CA PRO A 153 9.12 -3.71 -13.15
C PRO A 153 10.52 -4.33 -13.16
N TRP A 154 10.82 -5.16 -14.15
CA TRP A 154 12.12 -5.84 -14.30
C TRP A 154 13.25 -4.91 -14.77
N LEU A 155 12.93 -3.83 -15.49
CA LEU A 155 13.96 -2.88 -15.97
C LEU A 155 14.47 -1.95 -14.86
N PHE A 156 13.68 -1.74 -13.81
CA PHE A 156 13.94 -0.76 -12.75
C PHE A 156 14.25 -1.39 -11.38
N GLY A 157 14.87 -2.56 -11.38
CA GLY A 157 15.40 -3.16 -10.15
C GLY A 157 14.35 -3.42 -9.07
N ASN A 158 13.48 -4.40 -9.28
CA ASN A 158 12.58 -4.89 -8.25
C ASN A 158 11.43 -3.94 -7.85
N THR A 159 10.80 -3.31 -8.83
CA THR A 159 9.67 -2.39 -8.61
C THR A 159 8.29 -3.06 -8.63
N PHE A 160 8.21 -4.36 -8.37
CA PHE A 160 6.93 -5.05 -8.20
C PHE A 160 6.10 -4.48 -7.05
N VAL A 161 4.79 -4.54 -7.18
CA VAL A 161 3.89 -4.24 -6.06
C VAL A 161 4.06 -5.34 -5.01
N GLY A 162 4.39 -4.94 -3.79
CA GLY A 162 4.66 -5.85 -2.69
C GLY A 162 3.60 -5.77 -1.60
N GLY A 163 3.29 -6.92 -0.99
CA GLY A 163 2.30 -6.96 0.08
C GLY A 163 2.12 -8.35 0.70
N THR A 164 0.94 -8.56 1.26
CA THR A 164 0.53 -9.81 1.92
C THR A 164 -0.89 -10.19 1.50
N PHE A 165 -1.19 -11.49 1.50
CA PHE A 165 -2.52 -12.00 1.21
C PHE A 165 -3.33 -12.17 2.50
N LEU A 166 -4.60 -11.74 2.48
CA LEU A 166 -5.63 -12.17 3.42
C LEU A 166 -6.49 -13.23 2.74
N VAL A 167 -6.77 -14.34 3.42
CA VAL A 167 -7.57 -15.45 2.90
C VAL A 167 -8.67 -15.79 3.89
N ARG A 168 -9.93 -15.70 3.44
CA ARG A 168 -11.11 -16.13 4.19
C ARG A 168 -11.26 -17.65 4.19
N SER A 169 -12.08 -18.13 5.09
CA SER A 169 -12.41 -19.55 5.22
C SER A 169 -13.14 -20.12 4.00
N ASP A 170 -13.83 -19.27 3.22
CA ASP A 170 -14.49 -19.62 1.95
C ASP A 170 -13.51 -19.64 0.76
N GLY A 171 -12.22 -19.38 0.99
CA GLY A 171 -11.19 -19.30 -0.05
C GLY A 171 -11.10 -17.96 -0.76
N SER A 172 -11.98 -16.99 -0.48
CA SER A 172 -11.86 -15.64 -1.03
C SER A 172 -10.60 -14.95 -0.51
N GLU A 173 -9.97 -14.13 -1.37
CA GLU A 173 -8.69 -13.51 -1.03
C GLU A 173 -8.68 -12.00 -1.32
N ARG A 174 -7.85 -11.27 -0.55
CA ARG A 174 -7.46 -9.88 -0.79
C ARG A 174 -5.95 -9.74 -0.65
N PHE A 175 -5.38 -8.82 -1.42
CA PHE A 175 -3.96 -8.49 -1.33
C PHE A 175 -3.81 -7.08 -0.75
N ILE A 176 -3.11 -6.97 0.38
CA ILE A 176 -2.84 -5.68 1.02
C ILE A 176 -1.50 -5.16 0.53
N VAL A 177 -1.51 -3.98 -0.09
CA VAL A 177 -0.31 -3.33 -0.62
C VAL A 177 0.47 -2.69 0.52
N LEU A 178 1.72 -3.13 0.69
CA LEU A 178 2.69 -2.55 1.62
C LEU A 178 3.72 -1.69 0.89
N GLN A 179 4.00 -2.02 -0.38
CA GLN A 179 4.94 -1.33 -1.25
C GLN A 179 4.32 -1.12 -2.63
N GLY A 180 4.37 0.12 -3.13
CA GLY A 180 3.90 0.44 -4.48
C GLY A 180 2.48 0.99 -4.56
N ASN A 181 1.96 1.67 -3.52
CA ASN A 181 0.64 2.29 -3.51
C ASN A 181 0.43 3.25 -4.70
N HIS A 182 1.42 4.11 -5.04
CA HIS A 182 1.33 5.00 -6.20
C HIS A 182 1.14 4.21 -7.50
N ARG A 183 1.94 3.14 -7.71
CA ARG A 183 1.79 2.27 -8.89
C ARG A 183 0.43 1.61 -8.97
N MET A 184 -0.07 1.11 -7.82
CA MET A 184 -1.41 0.52 -7.77
C MET A 184 -2.51 1.52 -8.11
N ALA A 185 -2.43 2.74 -7.59
CA ALA A 185 -3.38 3.81 -7.91
C ALA A 185 -3.34 4.17 -9.40
N ILE A 186 -2.13 4.24 -9.99
CA ILE A 186 -1.93 4.48 -11.41
C ILE A 186 -2.52 3.33 -12.25
N PHE A 187 -2.30 2.07 -11.86
CA PHE A 187 -2.87 0.92 -12.59
C PHE A 187 -4.39 0.94 -12.55
N GLY A 188 -4.98 1.25 -11.38
CA GLY A 188 -6.43 1.39 -11.26
C GLY A 188 -6.98 2.51 -12.12
N HIS A 189 -6.31 3.66 -12.14
CA HIS A 189 -6.68 4.83 -12.94
C HIS A 189 -6.56 4.55 -14.45
N LEU A 190 -5.49 3.86 -14.88
CA LEU A 190 -5.29 3.44 -16.27
C LEU A 190 -6.14 2.24 -16.73
N GLY A 191 -7.00 1.69 -15.85
CA GLY A 191 -7.92 0.61 -16.20
C GLY A 191 -7.29 -0.78 -16.31
N TYR A 192 -6.13 -1.01 -15.69
CA TYR A 192 -5.55 -2.36 -15.63
C TYR A 192 -6.50 -3.32 -14.95
N GLN A 193 -6.73 -4.48 -15.55
CA GLN A 193 -7.62 -5.50 -14.99
C GLN A 193 -6.90 -6.41 -13.99
N THR A 194 -5.61 -6.61 -14.19
CA THR A 194 -4.79 -7.49 -13.36
C THR A 194 -3.42 -6.89 -13.11
N VAL A 195 -2.78 -7.30 -12.02
CA VAL A 195 -1.44 -6.87 -11.64
C VAL A 195 -0.62 -8.06 -11.15
N VAL A 196 0.69 -8.05 -11.42
CA VAL A 196 1.63 -8.99 -10.82
C VAL A 196 2.10 -8.43 -9.50
N VAL A 197 1.84 -9.18 -8.42
CA VAL A 197 2.23 -8.83 -7.05
C VAL A 197 3.20 -9.85 -6.49
N ARG A 198 3.89 -9.49 -5.43
CA ARG A 198 4.79 -10.37 -4.69
C ARG A 198 4.64 -10.19 -3.19
N ASN A 199 5.02 -11.19 -2.44
CA ASN A 199 5.14 -11.06 -0.99
C ASN A 199 6.35 -10.19 -0.63
N VAL A 200 6.20 -9.39 0.44
CA VAL A 200 7.30 -8.60 0.99
C VAL A 200 8.09 -9.48 1.95
N ALA A 201 9.41 -9.57 1.74
CA ALA A 201 10.30 -10.32 2.63
C ALA A 201 10.20 -9.82 4.08
N GLY A 202 10.20 -10.74 5.03
CA GLY A 202 10.09 -10.43 6.46
C GLY A 202 8.67 -10.20 6.98
N ASN A 203 7.65 -10.25 6.10
CA ASN A 203 6.24 -10.20 6.49
C ASN A 203 5.57 -11.57 6.32
N LEU A 204 4.41 -11.74 6.97
CA LEU A 204 3.58 -12.92 6.73
C LEU A 204 3.13 -12.93 5.28
N CYS A 205 3.44 -14.02 4.57
CA CYS A 205 3.06 -14.17 3.15
C CYS A 205 1.55 -14.25 2.99
N THR A 206 0.88 -14.93 3.93
CA THR A 206 -0.56 -15.15 3.95
C THR A 206 -1.07 -15.12 5.38
N ILE A 207 -2.17 -14.40 5.58
CA ILE A 207 -2.90 -14.31 6.84
C ILE A 207 -4.24 -14.97 6.60
N LYS A 208 -4.52 -16.07 7.31
CA LYS A 208 -5.75 -16.83 7.14
C LYS A 208 -6.74 -16.51 8.26
N GLU A 209 -8.02 -16.34 7.89
CA GLU A 209 -9.10 -16.16 8.85
C GLU A 209 -9.21 -17.34 9.82
N ALA A 210 -8.98 -18.57 9.32
CA ALA A 210 -9.02 -19.78 10.13
C ALA A 210 -8.03 -19.77 11.29
N ASP A 211 -6.95 -18.98 11.19
CA ASP A 211 -5.90 -18.89 12.21
C ASP A 211 -6.12 -17.72 13.20
N ILE A 212 -7.32 -17.10 13.20
CA ILE A 212 -7.58 -15.85 13.95
C ILE A 212 -7.27 -15.94 15.45
N SER A 213 -7.51 -17.09 16.08
CA SER A 213 -7.18 -17.32 17.50
C SER A 213 -5.66 -17.37 17.76
N GLU A 214 -4.88 -17.71 16.75
CA GLU A 214 -3.41 -17.81 16.83
C GLU A 214 -2.71 -16.51 16.45
N TRP A 215 -3.45 -15.49 15.95
CA TRP A 215 -2.84 -14.21 15.61
C TRP A 215 -2.20 -13.56 16.83
N LEU A 216 -1.04 -12.97 16.64
CA LEU A 216 -0.13 -12.50 17.70
C LEU A 216 -0.84 -11.72 18.81
N LEU A 217 -1.67 -10.73 18.44
CA LEU A 217 -2.33 -9.86 19.40
C LEU A 217 -3.60 -10.47 20.01
N VAL A 218 -4.24 -11.36 19.29
CA VAL A 218 -5.39 -12.13 19.82
C VAL A 218 -4.90 -13.13 20.85
N LYS A 219 -3.88 -13.91 20.52
CA LYS A 219 -3.30 -14.91 21.41
C LYS A 219 -2.69 -14.30 22.68
N SER A 220 -2.15 -13.08 22.59
CA SER A 220 -1.63 -12.36 23.74
C SER A 220 -2.70 -11.63 24.57
N GLY A 221 -3.97 -11.66 24.17
CA GLY A 221 -5.06 -10.95 24.85
C GLY A 221 -5.07 -9.43 24.64
N LEU A 222 -4.21 -8.90 23.74
CA LEU A 222 -4.13 -7.47 23.46
C LEU A 222 -5.19 -6.99 22.45
N CYS A 223 -5.79 -7.92 21.70
CA CYS A 223 -6.87 -7.64 20.75
C CYS A 223 -8.01 -8.64 20.96
N PRO A 224 -9.23 -8.20 21.27
CA PRO A 224 -10.40 -9.07 21.34
C PRO A 224 -10.67 -9.74 19.99
N LEU A 225 -11.23 -10.96 20.01
CA LEU A 225 -11.44 -11.77 18.81
C LEU A 225 -12.44 -11.12 17.83
N ASP A 226 -13.49 -10.49 18.34
CA ASP A 226 -14.50 -9.76 17.57
C ASP A 226 -13.90 -8.55 16.87
N VAL A 227 -13.04 -7.78 17.55
CA VAL A 227 -12.29 -6.66 16.98
C VAL A 227 -11.33 -7.17 15.90
N ALA A 228 -10.61 -8.26 16.16
CA ALA A 228 -9.70 -8.86 15.20
C ALA A 228 -10.44 -9.29 13.91
N ARG A 229 -11.62 -9.89 14.04
CA ARG A 229 -12.49 -10.26 12.92
C ARG A 229 -12.95 -9.04 12.15
N SER A 230 -13.43 -8.01 12.84
CA SER A 230 -13.90 -6.77 12.23
C SER A 230 -12.80 -6.05 11.45
N VAL A 231 -11.56 -6.01 11.99
CA VAL A 231 -10.39 -5.46 11.29
C VAL A 231 -10.03 -6.29 10.05
N PHE A 232 -10.14 -7.61 10.11
CA PHE A 232 -9.91 -8.46 8.95
C PHE A 232 -10.97 -8.23 7.87
N ASP A 233 -12.23 -8.17 8.25
CA ASP A 233 -13.37 -7.97 7.37
C ASP A 233 -13.38 -6.59 6.68
N LEU A 234 -12.75 -5.56 7.29
CA LEU A 234 -12.57 -4.25 6.67
C LEU A 234 -12.00 -4.37 5.24
N PHE A 235 -11.01 -5.24 5.02
CA PHE A 235 -10.36 -5.41 3.72
C PHE A 235 -11.23 -6.11 2.68
N PHE A 236 -12.26 -6.83 3.10
CA PHE A 236 -13.19 -7.50 2.21
C PHE A 236 -14.44 -6.66 1.93
N ASN A 237 -14.93 -5.95 2.93
CA ASN A 237 -16.22 -5.28 2.89
C ASN A 237 -16.12 -3.80 2.49
N GLN A 238 -14.94 -3.17 2.65
CA GLN A 238 -14.74 -1.76 2.31
C GLN A 238 -14.03 -1.59 0.96
N ASN A 239 -14.32 -0.46 0.32
CA ASN A 239 -13.74 -0.08 -0.97
C ASN A 239 -13.07 1.31 -0.97
N GLY A 240 -12.92 1.94 0.21
CA GLY A 240 -12.36 3.27 0.37
C GLY A 240 -13.39 4.37 0.62
N SER A 241 -14.69 4.14 0.39
CA SER A 241 -15.72 5.15 0.63
C SER A 241 -15.78 5.62 2.09
N HIS A 242 -15.43 4.75 3.04
CA HIS A 242 -15.28 5.10 4.45
C HIS A 242 -14.20 6.17 4.68
N LEU A 243 -13.10 6.16 3.91
CA LEU A 243 -12.04 7.17 3.99
C LEU A 243 -12.48 8.48 3.35
N ALA A 244 -13.18 8.42 2.22
CA ALA A 244 -13.73 9.61 1.55
C ALA A 244 -14.71 10.39 2.46
N LYS A 245 -15.46 9.70 3.32
CA LYS A 245 -16.38 10.34 4.28
C LYS A 245 -15.68 11.11 5.38
N ILE A 246 -14.48 10.70 5.78
CA ILE A 246 -13.69 11.36 6.84
C ILE A 246 -13.11 12.71 6.34
N LEU A 247 -13.00 12.88 5.03
CA LEU A 247 -12.46 14.11 4.42
C LEU A 247 -13.51 15.20 4.20
N LYS A 248 -14.78 14.88 4.35
CA LYS A 248 -15.91 15.83 4.26
C LYS A 248 -16.21 16.43 5.62
#